data_ecc8a910905b75cb4263277c1ebc9790
#
_entry.id   ecc8a910905b75cb4263277c1ebc9790
#
_cell.length_a   1.000
_cell.length_b   1.000
_cell.length_c   1.000
_cell.angle_alpha   90.00
_cell.angle_beta   90.00
_cell.angle_gamma   90.00
#
_symmetry.space_group_name_H-M   'P 1'
#
loop_
_entity.id
_entity.type
_entity.pdbx_description
1 polymer ?
#
loop_
_entity_poly.entity_id
_entity_poly.type
_entity_poly.pdbx_seq_one_letter_code
_entity_poly.pdbx_strand_id
1 'polypeptide(L)'
;MATDPDRLKRYLVCETPDKQWVTDKLVTLLSGEAIIPPFSAAAIKLGQISRDENCQMEDVGEVIQMDPGLASDVIKVASSVGFAARRISSIDQALMLIGMSEIRRIAFAMGVMKNFEHLKSQVDWGTFWLHSILVARLTERVASAYRPPSGSEYLAGLLHDCGKLVLEHYFPEDFDSIIIRATERACGHVLVEREFLGVTHAQIGAAVCECLQAHLEVIRAVWHHHDPFNTSLQGQPDNSKFLAACVSVADALTNYKQLNIFGARIMDYEQPFDELPEWQFLTQYQMSYGLELDLDLELDKAREDLKSFGV
;
A
#
# COMPACT_ATOMS: atom_id res chain seq x y z
N MET A 1 19.91 -8.12 -1.46
CA MET A 1 20.52 -8.06 -2.81
C MET A 1 20.12 -6.75 -3.42
N ALA A 2 21.06 -6.00 -3.99
CA ALA A 2 20.74 -4.75 -4.69
C ALA A 2 19.78 -5.02 -5.85
N THR A 3 18.80 -4.14 -6.04
CA THR A 3 17.85 -4.27 -7.16
C THR A 3 18.53 -3.82 -8.45
N ASP A 4 18.30 -4.57 -9.54
CA ASP A 4 18.84 -4.24 -10.85
C ASP A 4 18.35 -2.85 -11.31
N PRO A 5 19.24 -1.87 -11.56
CA PRO A 5 18.87 -0.53 -12.01
C PRO A 5 17.99 -0.52 -13.26
N ASP A 6 18.17 -1.46 -14.18
CA ASP A 6 17.40 -1.51 -15.44
C ASP A 6 15.95 -1.97 -15.20
N ARG A 7 15.68 -2.69 -14.11
CA ARG A 7 14.31 -2.99 -13.70
C ARG A 7 13.61 -1.74 -13.18
N LEU A 8 14.30 -0.92 -12.38
CA LEU A 8 13.75 0.30 -11.80
C LEU A 8 13.40 1.35 -12.87
N LYS A 9 14.23 1.48 -13.91
CA LYS A 9 13.99 2.39 -15.05
C LYS A 9 12.67 2.11 -15.78
N ARG A 10 12.11 0.92 -15.66
CA ARG A 10 10.80 0.58 -16.27
C ARG A 10 9.66 1.35 -15.63
N TYR A 11 9.77 1.67 -14.35
CA TYR A 11 8.77 2.39 -13.57
C TYR A 11 9.08 3.88 -13.51
N LEU A 12 10.36 4.23 -13.37
CA LEU A 12 10.85 5.61 -13.23
C LEU A 12 11.05 6.25 -14.61
N VAL A 13 9.95 6.42 -15.34
CA VAL A 13 9.96 7.08 -16.65
C VAL A 13 9.72 8.57 -16.44
N CYS A 14 10.71 9.40 -16.80
CA CYS A 14 10.58 10.85 -16.74
C CYS A 14 9.79 11.36 -17.94
N GLU A 15 8.68 12.04 -17.68
CA GLU A 15 7.84 12.65 -18.73
C GLU A 15 8.33 14.05 -19.11
N THR A 16 9.26 14.64 -18.32
CA THR A 16 9.76 16.01 -18.46
C THR A 16 11.28 15.96 -18.66
N PRO A 17 11.82 16.14 -19.89
CA PRO A 17 13.21 15.87 -20.20
C PRO A 17 14.26 16.61 -19.35
N ASP A 18 13.95 17.84 -18.91
CA ASP A 18 14.83 18.63 -18.03
C ASP A 18 14.86 18.11 -16.58
N LYS A 19 14.00 17.16 -16.22
CA LYS A 19 13.91 16.51 -14.92
C LYS A 19 14.51 15.09 -14.89
N GLN A 20 15.17 14.65 -15.95
CA GLN A 20 15.76 13.30 -16.03
C GLN A 20 16.68 13.01 -14.84
N TRP A 21 17.36 14.03 -14.30
CA TRP A 21 18.22 13.90 -13.13
C TRP A 21 17.50 13.37 -11.87
N VAL A 22 16.19 13.62 -11.74
CA VAL A 22 15.36 13.11 -10.62
C VAL A 22 15.26 11.60 -10.70
N THR A 23 14.88 11.08 -11.87
CA THR A 23 14.77 9.62 -12.07
C THR A 23 16.12 8.93 -11.98
N ASP A 24 17.20 9.54 -12.49
CA ASP A 24 18.56 9.01 -12.36
C ASP A 24 19.00 8.95 -10.89
N LYS A 25 18.68 9.99 -10.11
CA LYS A 25 18.89 10.00 -8.65
C LYS A 25 18.09 8.91 -7.97
N LEU A 26 16.80 8.77 -8.28
CA LEU A 26 15.94 7.73 -7.71
C LEU A 26 16.42 6.31 -8.06
N VAL A 27 16.83 6.07 -9.30
CA VAL A 27 17.42 4.76 -9.69
C VAL A 27 18.66 4.47 -8.85
N THR A 28 19.55 5.44 -8.71
CA THR A 28 20.78 5.29 -7.90
C THR A 28 20.43 4.99 -6.44
N LEU A 29 19.47 5.73 -5.91
CA LEU A 29 19.02 5.60 -4.54
C LEU A 29 18.38 4.22 -4.29
N LEU A 30 17.41 3.81 -5.08
CA LEU A 30 16.66 2.57 -4.89
C LEU A 30 17.44 1.30 -5.26
N SER A 31 18.46 1.40 -6.10
CA SER A 31 19.37 0.28 -6.41
C SER A 31 20.44 0.06 -5.36
N GLY A 32 20.72 1.07 -4.50
CA GLY A 32 21.71 0.99 -3.42
C GLY A 32 21.18 0.25 -2.20
N GLU A 33 22.04 -0.49 -1.49
CA GLU A 33 21.66 -1.24 -0.28
C GLU A 33 21.31 -0.35 0.93
N ALA A 34 21.49 0.96 0.84
CA ALA A 34 21.55 1.84 2.00
C ALA A 34 20.26 2.62 2.31
N ILE A 35 19.24 2.59 1.46
CA ILE A 35 18.21 3.64 1.48
C ILE A 35 16.81 3.17 1.88
N ILE A 36 16.36 2.06 1.33
CA ILE A 36 15.25 1.31 1.91
C ILE A 36 15.89 0.03 2.40
N PRO A 37 15.96 -0.21 3.71
CA PRO A 37 16.47 -1.47 4.20
C PRO A 37 15.71 -2.58 3.44
N PRO A 38 16.41 -3.60 2.91
CA PRO A 38 15.68 -4.68 2.26
C PRO A 38 14.64 -5.18 3.26
N PHE A 39 13.43 -5.38 2.78
CA PHE A 39 12.40 -6.02 3.59
C PHE A 39 13.00 -7.26 4.24
N SER A 40 12.60 -7.55 5.45
CA SER A 40 13.04 -8.79 6.06
C SER A 40 12.70 -9.95 5.12
N ALA A 41 13.58 -10.93 5.02
CA ALA A 41 13.34 -12.11 4.17
C ALA A 41 11.96 -12.74 4.47
N ALA A 42 11.49 -12.59 5.71
CA ALA A 42 10.16 -13.00 6.15
C ALA A 42 9.05 -12.19 5.44
N ALA A 43 9.14 -10.87 5.41
CA ALA A 43 8.12 -10.03 4.76
C ALA A 43 8.03 -10.30 3.25
N ILE A 44 9.18 -10.43 2.56
CA ILE A 44 9.23 -10.81 1.14
C ILE A 44 8.55 -12.17 0.93
N LYS A 45 8.90 -13.15 1.75
CA LYS A 45 8.39 -14.51 1.62
C LYS A 45 6.89 -14.59 1.94
N LEU A 46 6.39 -13.83 2.92
CA LEU A 46 4.96 -13.70 3.18
C LEU A 46 4.21 -13.23 1.93
N GLY A 47 4.74 -12.22 1.21
CA GLY A 47 4.18 -11.74 -0.04
C GLY A 47 4.14 -12.82 -1.13
N GLN A 48 5.13 -13.68 -1.19
CA GLN A 48 5.20 -14.75 -2.17
C GLN A 48 4.19 -15.87 -1.88
N ILE A 49 4.14 -16.36 -0.62
CA ILE A 49 3.26 -17.46 -0.23
C ILE A 49 1.79 -17.05 -0.12
N SER A 50 1.49 -15.77 -0.04
CA SER A 50 0.11 -15.25 0.06
C SER A 50 -0.80 -15.67 -1.09
N ARG A 51 -0.23 -16.12 -2.21
CA ARG A 51 -0.94 -16.52 -3.42
C ARG A 51 -0.96 -18.01 -3.68
N ASP A 52 -0.22 -18.76 -2.90
CA ASP A 52 -0.28 -20.19 -3.02
C ASP A 52 -1.62 -20.66 -2.42
N GLU A 53 -2.52 -21.16 -3.27
CA GLU A 53 -3.81 -21.72 -2.83
C GLU A 53 -3.63 -22.91 -1.89
N ASN A 54 -2.44 -23.52 -1.89
CA ASN A 54 -2.08 -24.62 -1.01
C ASN A 54 -1.37 -24.15 0.27
N CYS A 55 -1.17 -22.83 0.45
CA CYS A 55 -0.51 -22.27 1.63
C CYS A 55 -1.27 -22.67 2.90
N GLN A 56 -0.56 -23.36 3.77
CA GLN A 56 -1.09 -23.81 5.06
C GLN A 56 -0.74 -22.80 6.17
N MET A 57 -1.42 -22.93 7.29
CA MET A 57 -1.20 -22.08 8.47
C MET A 57 0.24 -22.22 8.99
N GLU A 58 0.78 -23.40 8.91
CA GLU A 58 2.15 -23.75 9.28
C GLU A 58 3.18 -22.98 8.44
N ASP A 59 2.95 -22.86 7.12
CA ASP A 59 3.86 -22.14 6.21
C ASP A 59 3.97 -20.66 6.61
N VAL A 60 2.84 -20.02 6.94
CA VAL A 60 2.80 -18.63 7.43
C VAL A 60 3.54 -18.50 8.76
N GLY A 61 3.31 -19.46 9.67
CA GLY A 61 3.97 -19.50 10.97
C GLY A 61 5.49 -19.62 10.86
N GLU A 62 5.97 -20.54 10.03
CA GLU A 62 7.40 -20.72 9.78
C GLU A 62 8.05 -19.46 9.21
N VAL A 63 7.41 -18.82 8.24
CA VAL A 63 7.93 -17.62 7.61
C VAL A 63 8.02 -16.46 8.61
N ILE A 64 7.01 -16.22 9.45
CA ILE A 64 7.06 -15.19 10.49
C ILE A 64 8.16 -15.49 11.50
N GLN A 65 8.34 -16.74 11.89
CA GLN A 65 9.36 -17.17 12.86
C GLN A 65 10.81 -17.05 12.32
N MET A 66 11.00 -16.91 11.00
CA MET A 66 12.32 -16.62 10.42
C MET A 66 12.88 -15.25 10.86
N ASP A 67 12.03 -14.32 11.30
CA ASP A 67 12.40 -13.01 11.81
C ASP A 67 11.91 -12.87 13.26
N PRO A 68 12.79 -13.05 14.27
CA PRO A 68 12.39 -12.95 15.69
C PRO A 68 11.81 -11.60 16.07
N GLY A 69 12.23 -10.51 15.43
CA GLY A 69 11.70 -9.17 15.65
C GLY A 69 10.25 -9.09 15.18
N LEU A 70 10.00 -9.50 13.94
CA LEU A 70 8.64 -9.56 13.37
C LEU A 70 7.73 -10.49 14.19
N ALA A 71 8.23 -11.68 14.56
CA ALA A 71 7.47 -12.61 15.39
C ALA A 71 7.06 -12.00 16.75
N SER A 72 8.00 -11.30 17.41
CA SER A 72 7.71 -10.60 18.65
C SER A 72 6.63 -9.52 18.49
N ASP A 73 6.72 -8.73 17.41
CA ASP A 73 5.79 -7.65 17.13
C ASP A 73 4.40 -8.21 16.79
N VAL A 74 4.33 -9.25 15.97
CA VAL A 74 3.06 -9.96 15.66
C VAL A 74 2.41 -10.51 16.92
N ILE A 75 3.17 -11.12 17.84
CA ILE A 75 2.64 -11.64 19.11
C ILE A 75 2.10 -10.50 20.00
N LYS A 76 2.79 -9.36 20.07
CA LYS A 76 2.33 -8.18 20.83
C LYS A 76 1.00 -7.67 20.28
N VAL A 77 0.93 -7.46 18.97
CA VAL A 77 -0.28 -6.99 18.29
C VAL A 77 -1.43 -7.98 18.47
N ALA A 78 -1.19 -9.25 18.19
CA ALA A 78 -2.16 -10.32 18.36
C ALA A 78 -2.72 -10.39 19.79
N SER A 79 -1.89 -10.09 20.78
CA SER A 79 -2.30 -10.07 22.20
C SER A 79 -3.13 -8.84 22.57
N SER A 80 -3.04 -7.73 21.80
CA SER A 80 -3.77 -6.48 22.04
C SER A 80 -5.14 -6.48 21.36
N VAL A 81 -5.30 -7.17 20.25
CA VAL A 81 -6.54 -7.21 19.46
C VAL A 81 -7.58 -8.12 20.13
N GLY A 82 -8.30 -7.60 21.10
CA GLY A 82 -9.62 -8.11 21.55
C GLY A 82 -9.70 -9.51 22.17
N PHE A 83 -8.63 -10.32 22.13
CA PHE A 83 -8.59 -11.66 22.72
C PHE A 83 -8.05 -11.68 24.15
N ALA A 84 -8.27 -10.61 24.89
CA ALA A 84 -7.73 -10.29 26.19
C ALA A 84 -7.94 -11.33 27.33
N ALA A 85 -8.63 -12.43 27.07
CA ALA A 85 -8.81 -13.49 28.06
C ALA A 85 -7.64 -14.49 28.10
N ARG A 86 -6.77 -14.52 27.08
CA ARG A 86 -5.62 -15.45 27.03
C ARG A 86 -4.40 -14.75 26.46
N ARG A 87 -3.31 -14.79 27.23
CA ARG A 87 -2.02 -14.29 26.81
C ARG A 87 -1.49 -15.14 25.65
N ILE A 88 -1.37 -14.56 24.45
CA ILE A 88 -0.76 -15.21 23.28
C ILE A 88 0.76 -15.25 23.49
N SER A 89 1.36 -16.41 23.36
CA SER A 89 2.78 -16.63 23.65
C SER A 89 3.57 -17.21 22.47
N SER A 90 2.90 -17.59 21.38
CA SER A 90 3.53 -18.11 20.17
C SER A 90 2.77 -17.72 18.92
N ILE A 91 3.46 -17.75 17.78
CA ILE A 91 2.82 -17.50 16.45
C ILE A 91 1.76 -18.57 16.16
N ASP A 92 2.01 -19.83 16.48
CA ASP A 92 1.04 -20.90 16.26
C ASP A 92 -0.25 -20.67 17.06
N GLN A 93 -0.12 -20.21 18.30
CA GLN A 93 -1.27 -19.84 19.12
C GLN A 93 -2.02 -18.63 18.53
N ALA A 94 -1.30 -17.63 18.02
CA ALA A 94 -1.89 -16.47 17.34
C ALA A 94 -2.66 -16.91 16.08
N LEU A 95 -2.07 -17.76 15.25
CA LEU A 95 -2.70 -18.31 14.04
C LEU A 95 -3.97 -19.09 14.36
N MET A 96 -3.96 -19.93 15.41
CA MET A 96 -5.16 -20.68 15.82
C MET A 96 -6.29 -19.81 16.37
N LEU A 97 -5.98 -18.72 17.07
CA LEU A 97 -6.97 -17.89 17.74
C LEU A 97 -7.52 -16.77 16.86
N ILE A 98 -6.68 -16.18 16.04
CA ILE A 98 -6.97 -14.99 15.24
C ILE A 98 -7.21 -15.35 13.78
N GLY A 99 -6.60 -16.43 13.33
CA GLY A 99 -6.69 -16.91 11.95
C GLY A 99 -5.55 -16.40 11.06
N MET A 100 -5.25 -17.18 10.02
CA MET A 100 -4.13 -16.98 9.12
C MET A 100 -4.18 -15.62 8.40
N SER A 101 -5.36 -15.21 7.92
CA SER A 101 -5.51 -13.96 7.15
C SER A 101 -5.19 -12.73 7.98
N GLU A 102 -5.62 -12.70 9.24
CA GLU A 102 -5.38 -11.57 10.13
C GLU A 102 -3.91 -11.50 10.57
N ILE A 103 -3.33 -12.64 10.94
CA ILE A 103 -1.90 -12.70 11.30
C ILE A 103 -1.03 -12.28 10.13
N ARG A 104 -1.40 -12.66 8.92
CA ARG A 104 -0.69 -12.26 7.70
C ARG A 104 -0.78 -10.74 7.47
N ARG A 105 -1.97 -10.13 7.65
CA ARG A 105 -2.15 -8.66 7.57
C ARG A 105 -1.27 -7.94 8.59
N ILE A 106 -1.29 -8.37 9.84
CA ILE A 106 -0.46 -7.83 10.91
C ILE A 106 1.02 -7.92 10.54
N ALA A 107 1.48 -9.09 10.11
CA ALA A 107 2.87 -9.32 9.75
C ALA A 107 3.32 -8.44 8.56
N PHE A 108 2.45 -8.26 7.56
CA PHE A 108 2.72 -7.35 6.46
C PHE A 108 2.82 -5.90 6.91
N ALA A 109 1.82 -5.41 7.66
CA ALA A 109 1.80 -4.04 8.13
C ALA A 109 3.06 -3.74 8.97
N MET A 110 3.38 -4.58 9.93
CA MET A 110 4.58 -4.43 10.76
C MET A 110 5.88 -4.47 9.94
N GLY A 111 5.99 -5.42 9.01
CA GLY A 111 7.15 -5.54 8.14
C GLY A 111 7.36 -4.33 7.25
N VAL A 112 6.28 -3.77 6.69
CA VAL A 112 6.32 -2.56 5.86
C VAL A 112 6.67 -1.33 6.71
N MET A 113 5.93 -1.08 7.78
CA MET A 113 6.10 0.11 8.63
C MET A 113 7.53 0.20 9.18
N LYS A 114 8.09 -0.92 9.65
CA LYS A 114 9.45 -0.98 10.18
C LYS A 114 10.52 -0.57 9.17
N ASN A 115 10.30 -0.85 7.89
CA ASN A 115 11.26 -0.47 6.85
C ASN A 115 11.29 1.03 6.57
N PHE A 116 10.21 1.73 6.88
CA PHE A 116 10.11 3.17 6.69
C PHE A 116 10.42 3.98 7.96
N GLU A 117 10.55 3.34 9.15
CA GLU A 117 10.88 4.03 10.42
C GLU A 117 12.18 4.86 10.37
N HIS A 118 13.12 4.51 9.47
CA HIS A 118 14.40 5.19 9.32
C HIS A 118 14.31 6.46 8.47
N LEU A 119 13.22 6.65 7.75
CA LEU A 119 13.00 7.87 6.99
C LEU A 119 12.63 8.97 7.99
N LYS A 120 13.51 9.98 8.11
CA LYS A 120 13.20 11.18 8.91
C LYS A 120 12.20 12.00 8.11
N SER A 121 10.97 11.98 8.54
CA SER A 121 9.85 12.64 7.90
C SER A 121 9.27 13.71 8.81
N GLN A 122 8.77 14.81 8.22
CA GLN A 122 7.93 15.78 8.90
C GLN A 122 6.45 15.40 8.81
N VAL A 123 6.14 14.34 8.08
CA VAL A 123 4.78 13.80 7.95
C VAL A 123 4.29 13.27 9.29
N ASP A 124 3.02 13.51 9.58
CA ASP A 124 2.32 12.80 10.65
C ASP A 124 2.19 11.31 10.29
N TRP A 125 3.13 10.53 10.80
CA TRP A 125 3.19 9.07 10.58
C TRP A 125 1.91 8.37 10.98
N GLY A 126 1.26 8.83 12.06
CA GLY A 126 0.00 8.25 12.52
C GLY A 126 -1.08 8.42 11.47
N THR A 127 -1.24 9.62 10.92
CA THR A 127 -2.21 9.89 9.85
C THR A 127 -1.85 9.15 8.56
N PHE A 128 -0.57 9.09 8.16
CA PHE A 128 -0.13 8.35 6.97
C PHE A 128 -0.49 6.87 7.06
N TRP A 129 -0.12 6.22 8.16
CA TRP A 129 -0.38 4.79 8.31
C TRP A 129 -1.86 4.49 8.51
N LEU A 130 -2.61 5.38 9.21
CA LEU A 130 -4.06 5.23 9.32
C LEU A 130 -4.74 5.23 7.94
N HIS A 131 -4.36 6.17 7.07
CA HIS A 131 -4.84 6.20 5.68
C HIS A 131 -4.47 4.91 4.96
N SER A 132 -3.19 4.53 4.96
CA SER A 132 -2.69 3.36 4.24
C SER A 132 -3.36 2.06 4.73
N ILE A 133 -3.57 1.90 6.03
CA ILE A 133 -4.26 0.74 6.61
C ILE A 133 -5.74 0.74 6.20
N LEU A 134 -6.41 1.89 6.24
CA LEU A 134 -7.81 1.97 5.82
C LEU A 134 -7.96 1.64 4.34
N VAL A 135 -7.11 2.20 3.46
CA VAL A 135 -7.10 1.86 2.03
C VAL A 135 -6.84 0.36 1.84
N ALA A 136 -5.91 -0.23 2.59
CA ALA A 136 -5.64 -1.67 2.51
C ALA A 136 -6.87 -2.52 2.87
N ARG A 137 -7.55 -2.19 3.97
CA ARG A 137 -8.77 -2.87 4.42
C ARG A 137 -9.90 -2.72 3.41
N LEU A 138 -10.13 -1.50 2.91
CA LEU A 138 -11.17 -1.22 1.92
C LEU A 138 -10.87 -1.90 0.58
N THR A 139 -9.62 -1.92 0.13
CA THR A 139 -9.22 -2.65 -1.09
C THR A 139 -9.57 -4.13 -0.98
N GLU A 140 -9.24 -4.76 0.14
CA GLU A 140 -9.58 -6.16 0.38
C GLU A 140 -11.11 -6.37 0.46
N ARG A 141 -11.85 -5.46 1.11
CA ARG A 141 -13.33 -5.54 1.18
C ARG A 141 -13.98 -5.40 -0.18
N VAL A 142 -13.57 -4.41 -0.97
CA VAL A 142 -14.10 -4.20 -2.33
C VAL A 142 -13.80 -5.42 -3.21
N ALA A 143 -12.57 -5.89 -3.23
CA ALA A 143 -12.18 -7.05 -4.03
C ALA A 143 -12.91 -8.33 -3.59
N SER A 144 -13.13 -8.53 -2.28
CA SER A 144 -13.82 -9.70 -1.71
C SER A 144 -15.28 -9.82 -2.15
N ALA A 145 -15.92 -8.72 -2.59
CA ALA A 145 -17.27 -8.78 -3.15
C ALA A 145 -17.33 -9.56 -4.48
N TYR A 146 -16.20 -9.64 -5.17
CA TYR A 146 -16.10 -10.25 -6.50
C TYR A 146 -15.38 -11.60 -6.48
N ARG A 147 -14.34 -11.74 -5.66
CA ARG A 147 -13.53 -12.96 -5.61
C ARG A 147 -12.93 -13.18 -4.21
N PRO A 148 -12.57 -14.42 -3.83
CA PRO A 148 -11.84 -14.66 -2.58
C PRO A 148 -10.53 -13.86 -2.54
N PRO A 149 -10.19 -13.24 -1.40
CA PRO A 149 -8.99 -12.43 -1.27
C PRO A 149 -7.73 -13.30 -1.34
N SER A 150 -6.71 -12.81 -2.08
CA SER A 150 -5.41 -13.46 -2.23
C SER A 150 -4.35 -12.92 -1.26
N GLY A 151 -4.66 -11.80 -0.56
CA GLY A 151 -3.73 -11.03 0.27
C GLY A 151 -2.94 -9.99 -0.51
N SER A 152 -2.96 -10.01 -1.84
CA SER A 152 -2.39 -8.95 -2.68
C SER A 152 -3.18 -7.67 -2.57
N GLU A 153 -4.46 -7.78 -2.31
CA GLU A 153 -5.40 -6.67 -2.16
C GLU A 153 -4.99 -5.79 -0.97
N TYR A 154 -4.78 -6.39 0.18
CA TYR A 154 -4.33 -5.67 1.37
C TYR A 154 -2.94 -5.03 1.17
N LEU A 155 -2.00 -5.79 0.59
CA LEU A 155 -0.65 -5.29 0.35
C LEU A 155 -0.62 -4.14 -0.66
N ALA A 156 -1.40 -4.22 -1.74
CA ALA A 156 -1.49 -3.15 -2.73
C ALA A 156 -2.04 -1.85 -2.12
N GLY A 157 -3.12 -1.95 -1.33
CA GLY A 157 -3.68 -0.81 -0.62
C GLY A 157 -2.71 -0.23 0.42
N LEU A 158 -1.98 -1.07 1.16
CA LEU A 158 -1.00 -0.61 2.15
C LEU A 158 0.17 0.16 1.53
N LEU A 159 0.59 -0.25 0.33
CA LEU A 159 1.77 0.31 -0.35
C LEU A 159 1.43 1.39 -1.39
N HIS A 160 0.16 1.65 -1.69
CA HIS A 160 -0.20 2.51 -2.82
C HIS A 160 0.50 3.87 -2.82
N ASP A 161 0.66 4.45 -1.65
CA ASP A 161 1.24 5.78 -1.42
C ASP A 161 2.69 5.77 -0.91
N CYS A 162 3.34 4.61 -0.79
CA CYS A 162 4.70 4.52 -0.22
C CYS A 162 5.76 5.37 -0.97
N GLY A 163 5.51 5.69 -2.24
CA GLY A 163 6.36 6.61 -3.00
C GLY A 163 6.39 8.03 -2.45
N LYS A 164 5.33 8.48 -1.76
CA LYS A 164 5.29 9.79 -1.08
C LYS A 164 6.32 9.88 0.04
N LEU A 165 6.55 8.77 0.76
CA LEU A 165 7.58 8.71 1.81
C LEU A 165 8.99 8.87 1.23
N VAL A 166 9.24 8.30 0.05
CA VAL A 166 10.51 8.47 -0.66
C VAL A 166 10.67 9.90 -1.15
N LEU A 167 9.61 10.50 -1.70
CA LEU A 167 9.64 11.90 -2.14
C LEU A 167 9.94 12.84 -1.00
N GLU A 168 9.20 12.74 0.09
CA GLU A 168 9.37 13.60 1.26
C GLU A 168 10.78 13.48 1.85
N HIS A 169 11.33 12.27 1.93
CA HIS A 169 12.64 12.06 2.51
C HIS A 169 13.81 12.57 1.64
N TYR A 170 13.74 12.36 0.32
CA TYR A 170 14.85 12.67 -0.59
C TYR A 170 14.71 13.98 -1.37
N PHE A 171 13.51 14.53 -1.40
CA PHE A 171 13.15 15.76 -2.10
C PHE A 171 12.21 16.63 -1.25
N PRO A 172 12.57 16.92 0.03
CA PRO A 172 11.64 17.55 0.98
C PRO A 172 11.15 18.91 0.51
N GLU A 173 12.02 19.76 -0.05
CA GLU A 173 11.67 21.10 -0.53
C GLU A 173 10.72 21.05 -1.75
N ASP A 174 10.96 20.12 -2.67
CA ASP A 174 10.07 19.89 -3.81
C ASP A 174 8.73 19.32 -3.33
N PHE A 175 8.76 18.40 -2.37
CA PHE A 175 7.55 17.78 -1.83
C PHE A 175 6.64 18.80 -1.12
N ASP A 176 7.21 19.68 -0.29
CA ASP A 176 6.47 20.80 0.33
C ASP A 176 5.85 21.71 -0.73
N SER A 177 6.62 22.04 -1.79
CA SER A 177 6.13 22.84 -2.91
C SER A 177 5.00 22.15 -3.66
N ILE A 178 5.04 20.84 -3.83
CA ILE A 178 3.98 20.03 -4.45
C ILE A 178 2.70 20.11 -3.63
N ILE A 179 2.79 19.93 -2.30
CA ILE A 179 1.63 20.01 -1.40
C ILE A 179 0.97 21.37 -1.47
N ILE A 180 1.77 22.44 -1.35
CA ILE A 180 1.27 23.82 -1.41
C ILE A 180 0.56 24.07 -2.74
N ARG A 181 1.18 23.70 -3.86
CA ARG A 181 0.61 23.91 -5.20
C ARG A 181 -0.64 23.09 -5.45
N ALA A 182 -0.67 21.82 -5.02
CA ALA A 182 -1.84 20.97 -5.15
C ALA A 182 -3.03 21.57 -4.36
N THR A 183 -2.76 22.09 -3.16
CA THR A 183 -3.75 22.75 -2.32
C THR A 183 -4.27 24.05 -2.97
N GLU A 184 -3.36 24.93 -3.46
CA GLU A 184 -3.73 26.19 -4.13
C GLU A 184 -4.58 25.98 -5.38
N ARG A 185 -4.29 24.92 -6.13
CA ARG A 185 -4.97 24.58 -7.39
C ARG A 185 -6.19 23.69 -7.20
N ALA A 186 -6.44 23.21 -5.99
CA ALA A 186 -7.45 22.17 -5.69
C ALA A 186 -7.37 20.99 -6.67
N CYS A 187 -6.13 20.45 -6.88
CA CYS A 187 -5.88 19.35 -7.80
C CYS A 187 -5.10 18.22 -7.13
N GLY A 188 -5.10 17.04 -7.77
CA GLY A 188 -4.36 15.87 -7.28
C GLY A 188 -2.85 16.07 -7.32
N HIS A 189 -2.14 15.50 -6.35
CA HIS A 189 -0.66 15.57 -6.22
C HIS A 189 0.04 15.10 -7.49
N VAL A 190 -0.46 14.05 -8.13
CA VAL A 190 0.11 13.45 -9.36
C VAL A 190 0.37 14.48 -10.46
N LEU A 191 -0.55 15.44 -10.64
CA LEU A 191 -0.38 16.48 -11.67
C LEU A 191 0.80 17.40 -11.33
N VAL A 192 0.89 17.81 -10.08
CA VAL A 192 1.95 18.71 -9.61
C VAL A 192 3.29 17.97 -9.55
N GLU A 193 3.31 16.71 -9.12
CA GLU A 193 4.51 15.87 -9.11
C GLU A 193 5.12 15.74 -10.52
N ARG A 194 4.31 15.52 -11.55
CA ARG A 194 4.76 15.49 -12.95
C ARG A 194 5.39 16.81 -13.39
N GLU A 195 4.80 17.93 -12.99
CA GLU A 195 5.32 19.26 -13.33
C GLU A 195 6.64 19.55 -12.61
N PHE A 196 6.78 19.21 -11.33
CA PHE A 196 7.94 19.53 -10.52
C PHE A 196 9.08 18.54 -10.66
N LEU A 197 8.77 17.26 -10.71
CA LEU A 197 9.75 16.17 -10.65
C LEU A 197 9.83 15.34 -11.94
N GLY A 198 8.84 15.45 -12.83
CA GLY A 198 8.75 14.62 -14.03
C GLY A 198 8.43 13.15 -13.74
N VAL A 199 8.16 12.80 -12.48
CA VAL A 199 7.84 11.46 -12.00
C VAL A 199 6.84 11.55 -10.86
N THR A 200 5.98 10.54 -10.69
CA THR A 200 4.94 10.54 -9.67
C THR A 200 5.26 9.59 -8.51
N HIS A 201 4.62 9.83 -7.34
CA HIS A 201 4.71 8.90 -6.22
C HIS A 201 4.25 7.50 -6.58
N ALA A 202 3.29 7.34 -7.48
CA ALA A 202 2.82 6.03 -7.94
C ALA A 202 3.90 5.26 -8.72
N GLN A 203 4.67 5.95 -9.56
CA GLN A 203 5.83 5.38 -10.25
C GLN A 203 6.94 4.99 -9.28
N ILE A 204 7.23 5.87 -8.31
CA ILE A 204 8.23 5.62 -7.26
C ILE A 204 7.77 4.46 -6.38
N GLY A 205 6.51 4.41 -5.98
CA GLY A 205 5.92 3.31 -5.22
C GLY A 205 6.03 1.96 -5.95
N ALA A 206 5.80 1.95 -7.26
CA ALA A 206 6.01 0.75 -8.08
C ALA A 206 7.49 0.30 -8.07
N ALA A 207 8.44 1.23 -8.19
CA ALA A 207 9.86 0.92 -8.08
C ALA A 207 10.24 0.41 -6.68
N VAL A 208 9.66 0.97 -5.62
CA VAL A 208 9.78 0.45 -4.25
C VAL A 208 9.25 -0.98 -4.18
N CYS A 209 8.05 -1.24 -4.68
CA CYS A 209 7.47 -2.58 -4.71
C CYS A 209 8.35 -3.59 -5.49
N GLU A 210 9.04 -3.16 -6.55
CA GLU A 210 10.03 -4.02 -7.25
C GLU A 210 11.21 -4.35 -6.34
N CYS A 211 11.74 -3.36 -5.58
CA CYS A 211 12.78 -3.60 -4.58
C CYS A 211 12.33 -4.60 -3.50
N LEU A 212 11.05 -4.58 -3.15
CA LEU A 212 10.42 -5.46 -2.20
C LEU A 212 10.16 -6.87 -2.76
N GLN A 213 10.44 -7.08 -4.04
CA GLN A 213 10.08 -8.30 -4.77
C GLN A 213 8.58 -8.63 -4.65
N ALA A 214 7.74 -7.59 -4.57
CA ALA A 214 6.31 -7.75 -4.55
C ALA A 214 5.84 -8.42 -5.85
N HIS A 215 4.67 -9.03 -5.79
CA HIS A 215 4.11 -9.65 -6.99
C HIS A 215 3.74 -8.58 -8.03
N LEU A 216 3.92 -8.90 -9.32
CA LEU A 216 3.71 -7.97 -10.43
C LEU A 216 2.33 -7.29 -10.42
N GLU A 217 1.30 -7.96 -9.94
CA GLU A 217 -0.05 -7.42 -9.78
C GLU A 217 -0.10 -6.30 -8.73
N VAL A 218 0.60 -6.45 -7.61
CA VAL A 218 0.73 -5.40 -6.57
C VAL A 218 1.51 -4.21 -7.13
N ILE A 219 2.65 -4.46 -7.78
CA ILE A 219 3.47 -3.41 -8.40
C ILE A 219 2.63 -2.58 -9.38
N ARG A 220 1.85 -3.24 -10.23
CA ARG A 220 0.98 -2.58 -11.21
C ARG A 220 -0.18 -1.85 -10.57
N ALA A 221 -0.78 -2.41 -9.53
CA ALA A 221 -1.85 -1.75 -8.80
C ALA A 221 -1.34 -0.46 -8.14
N VAL A 222 -0.18 -0.50 -7.50
CA VAL A 222 0.47 0.69 -6.94
C VAL A 222 0.82 1.71 -8.02
N TRP A 223 1.33 1.28 -9.16
CA TRP A 223 1.66 2.19 -10.27
C TRP A 223 0.45 2.91 -10.84
N HIS A 224 -0.66 2.19 -10.99
CA HIS A 224 -1.83 2.67 -11.75
C HIS A 224 -3.05 3.00 -10.89
N HIS A 225 -2.90 3.15 -9.57
CA HIS A 225 -4.06 3.41 -8.71
C HIS A 225 -4.73 4.77 -8.98
N HIS A 226 -4.03 5.74 -9.58
CA HIS A 226 -4.60 7.00 -10.05
C HIS A 226 -5.08 6.97 -11.51
N ASP A 227 -4.74 5.93 -12.26
CA ASP A 227 -5.15 5.73 -13.65
C ASP A 227 -5.24 4.23 -13.98
N PRO A 228 -6.24 3.52 -13.43
CA PRO A 228 -6.39 2.08 -13.62
C PRO A 228 -6.74 1.71 -15.09
N PHE A 229 -7.05 2.70 -15.90
CA PHE A 229 -7.35 2.51 -17.34
C PHE A 229 -6.18 2.82 -18.26
N ASN A 230 -5.02 3.10 -17.69
CA ASN A 230 -3.83 3.44 -18.48
C ASN A 230 -3.55 2.42 -19.58
N THR A 231 -3.15 2.94 -20.74
CA THR A 231 -2.83 2.12 -21.91
C THR A 231 -1.72 1.10 -21.68
N SER A 232 -0.80 1.37 -20.74
CA SER A 232 0.27 0.44 -20.35
C SER A 232 -0.27 -0.88 -19.78
N LEU A 233 -1.51 -0.88 -19.28
CA LEU A 233 -2.23 -2.07 -18.84
C LEU A 233 -3.00 -2.77 -19.96
N GLN A 234 -3.03 -2.22 -21.18
CA GLN A 234 -3.67 -2.88 -22.32
C GLN A 234 -2.94 -4.19 -22.64
N GLY A 235 -3.70 -5.26 -22.83
CA GLY A 235 -3.15 -6.59 -23.08
C GLY A 235 -2.57 -7.29 -21.84
N GLN A 236 -2.63 -6.66 -20.67
CA GLN A 236 -2.28 -7.30 -19.40
C GLN A 236 -3.47 -8.10 -18.84
N PRO A 237 -3.20 -9.10 -17.97
CA PRO A 237 -4.26 -9.84 -17.31
C PRO A 237 -5.26 -8.88 -16.62
N ASP A 238 -6.55 -9.18 -16.71
CA ASP A 238 -7.61 -8.39 -16.09
C ASP A 238 -7.40 -8.18 -14.57
N ASN A 239 -6.71 -9.11 -13.92
CA ASN A 239 -6.38 -9.02 -12.50
C ASN A 239 -5.61 -7.77 -12.10
N SER A 240 -4.69 -7.27 -12.95
CA SER A 240 -3.93 -6.06 -12.64
C SER A 240 -4.80 -4.80 -12.70
N LYS A 241 -5.69 -4.71 -13.69
CA LYS A 241 -6.65 -3.60 -13.81
C LYS A 241 -7.69 -3.66 -12.70
N PHE A 242 -8.18 -4.85 -12.42
CA PHE A 242 -9.14 -5.09 -11.34
C PHE A 242 -8.57 -4.61 -10.00
N LEU A 243 -7.35 -5.03 -9.66
CA LEU A 243 -6.72 -4.65 -8.40
C LEU A 243 -6.42 -3.14 -8.33
N ALA A 244 -5.94 -2.53 -9.43
CA ALA A 244 -5.72 -1.09 -9.49
C ALA A 244 -7.03 -0.31 -9.28
N ALA A 245 -8.14 -0.76 -9.90
CA ALA A 245 -9.45 -0.16 -9.69
C ALA A 245 -9.96 -0.32 -8.26
N CYS A 246 -9.73 -1.48 -7.62
CA CYS A 246 -10.07 -1.67 -6.20
C CYS A 246 -9.31 -0.73 -5.29
N VAL A 247 -7.99 -0.52 -5.53
CA VAL A 247 -7.18 0.43 -4.77
C VAL A 247 -7.67 1.85 -4.98
N SER A 248 -7.93 2.26 -6.23
CA SER A 248 -8.43 3.59 -6.57
C SER A 248 -9.76 3.89 -5.86
N VAL A 249 -10.71 2.95 -5.90
CA VAL A 249 -11.99 3.06 -5.18
C VAL A 249 -11.77 3.17 -3.67
N ALA A 250 -10.89 2.36 -3.11
CA ALA A 250 -10.58 2.37 -1.67
C ALA A 250 -9.94 3.69 -1.23
N ASP A 251 -9.02 4.23 -2.02
CA ASP A 251 -8.40 5.54 -1.76
C ASP A 251 -9.44 6.67 -1.83
N ALA A 252 -10.31 6.65 -2.85
CA ALA A 252 -11.41 7.61 -2.96
C ALA A 252 -12.34 7.58 -1.73
N LEU A 253 -12.72 6.38 -1.25
CA LEU A 253 -13.53 6.20 -0.03
C LEU A 253 -12.83 6.73 1.23
N THR A 254 -11.52 6.51 1.33
CA THR A 254 -10.72 6.98 2.46
C THR A 254 -10.62 8.50 2.44
N ASN A 255 -10.43 9.11 1.28
CA ASN A 255 -10.39 10.55 1.09
C ASN A 255 -11.76 11.21 1.39
N TYR A 256 -12.87 10.54 1.09
CA TYR A 256 -14.21 10.97 1.49
C TYR A 256 -14.34 11.12 3.02
N LYS A 257 -13.67 10.29 3.81
CA LYS A 257 -13.59 10.41 5.28
C LYS A 257 -12.61 11.49 5.75
N GLN A 258 -12.09 12.31 4.85
CA GLN A 258 -11.13 13.40 5.14
C GLN A 258 -9.82 12.93 5.79
N LEU A 259 -9.47 11.69 5.63
CA LEU A 259 -8.18 11.14 6.04
C LEU A 259 -7.12 11.44 4.97
N ASN A 260 -6.99 12.71 4.64
CA ASN A 260 -6.02 13.16 3.67
C ASN A 260 -4.69 13.46 4.36
N ILE A 261 -3.65 12.76 3.97
CA ILE A 261 -2.34 12.74 4.64
C ILE A 261 -1.63 14.09 4.59
N PHE A 262 -1.90 14.91 3.57
CA PHE A 262 -1.12 16.10 3.28
C PHE A 262 -1.98 17.37 3.18
N GLY A 263 -3.15 17.40 3.84
CA GLY A 263 -3.96 18.61 3.96
C GLY A 263 -4.61 19.10 2.67
N ALA A 264 -4.32 18.49 1.54
CA ALA A 264 -4.98 18.84 0.30
C ALA A 264 -6.42 18.32 0.36
N ARG A 265 -7.38 19.20 0.51
CA ARG A 265 -8.77 18.91 0.13
C ARG A 265 -8.81 18.66 -1.37
N ILE A 266 -8.41 17.47 -1.75
CA ILE A 266 -8.41 17.04 -3.12
C ILE A 266 -9.79 16.49 -3.39
N MET A 267 -10.65 17.29 -3.88
CA MET A 267 -12.02 17.06 -4.28
C MET A 267 -13.03 17.16 -3.12
N ASP A 268 -13.90 18.13 -3.18
CA ASP A 268 -15.27 17.95 -2.76
C ASP A 268 -15.80 16.80 -3.64
N TYR A 269 -15.86 15.59 -3.09
CA TYR A 269 -16.58 14.49 -3.72
C TYR A 269 -18.06 14.82 -3.65
N GLU A 270 -18.51 15.79 -4.45
CA GLU A 270 -19.92 16.06 -4.71
C GLU A 270 -20.51 15.01 -5.66
N GLN A 271 -19.63 14.22 -6.33
CA GLN A 271 -20.10 13.19 -7.23
C GLN A 271 -20.56 11.95 -6.43
N PRO A 272 -21.73 11.41 -6.75
CA PRO A 272 -22.17 10.14 -6.23
C PRO A 272 -21.09 9.07 -6.45
N PHE A 273 -20.84 8.26 -5.45
CA PHE A 273 -19.76 7.27 -5.44
C PHE A 273 -19.87 6.26 -6.60
N ASP A 274 -21.10 5.96 -7.02
CA ASP A 274 -21.44 5.08 -8.13
C ASP A 274 -21.13 5.69 -9.51
N GLU A 275 -20.85 6.98 -9.57
CA GLU A 275 -20.40 7.66 -10.80
C GLU A 275 -18.89 7.62 -11.03
N LEU A 276 -18.10 7.15 -10.05
CA LEU A 276 -16.65 6.98 -10.21
C LEU A 276 -16.34 6.01 -11.36
N PRO A 277 -15.48 6.40 -12.33
CA PRO A 277 -15.13 5.52 -13.44
C PRO A 277 -14.60 4.16 -13.01
N GLU A 278 -13.84 4.14 -11.92
CA GLU A 278 -13.27 2.94 -11.32
C GLU A 278 -14.35 2.02 -10.76
N TRP A 279 -15.36 2.60 -10.11
CA TRP A 279 -16.51 1.85 -9.64
C TRP A 279 -17.32 1.27 -10.80
N GLN A 280 -17.60 2.10 -11.83
CA GLN A 280 -18.28 1.63 -13.03
C GLN A 280 -17.51 0.51 -13.76
N PHE A 281 -16.17 0.57 -13.75
CA PHE A 281 -15.36 -0.52 -14.28
C PHE A 281 -15.57 -1.81 -13.47
N LEU A 282 -15.62 -1.73 -12.15
CA LEU A 282 -15.84 -2.90 -11.28
C LEU A 282 -17.24 -3.51 -11.51
N THR A 283 -18.25 -2.72 -11.90
CA THR A 283 -19.59 -3.26 -12.20
C THR A 283 -19.62 -4.20 -13.41
N GLN A 284 -18.56 -4.23 -14.25
CA GLN A 284 -18.43 -5.20 -15.34
C GLN A 284 -18.15 -6.62 -14.85
N TYR A 285 -17.71 -6.77 -13.61
CA TYR A 285 -17.50 -8.07 -12.98
C TYR A 285 -18.76 -8.50 -12.24
N GLN A 286 -19.01 -9.82 -12.21
CA GLN A 286 -20.10 -10.35 -11.42
C GLN A 286 -19.75 -10.26 -9.94
N MET A 287 -20.54 -9.51 -9.19
CA MET A 287 -20.43 -9.45 -7.73
C MET A 287 -20.99 -10.75 -7.14
N SER A 288 -20.12 -11.68 -6.78
CA SER A 288 -20.48 -13.03 -6.36
C SER A 288 -20.87 -13.11 -4.89
N TYR A 289 -20.35 -12.20 -4.05
CA TYR A 289 -20.48 -12.28 -2.58
C TYR A 289 -21.23 -11.09 -1.97
N GLY A 290 -21.59 -10.08 -2.79
CA GLY A 290 -22.19 -8.84 -2.29
C GLY A 290 -21.19 -7.95 -1.56
N LEU A 291 -21.46 -6.65 -1.51
CA LEU A 291 -20.66 -5.67 -0.80
C LEU A 291 -21.53 -4.94 0.23
N GLU A 292 -21.27 -5.23 1.50
CA GLU A 292 -21.73 -4.41 2.62
C GLU A 292 -20.53 -3.62 3.13
N LEU A 293 -20.59 -2.28 3.09
CA LEU A 293 -19.48 -1.41 3.44
C LEU A 293 -19.95 -0.38 4.48
N ASP A 294 -19.46 -0.55 5.70
CA ASP A 294 -19.59 0.43 6.77
C ASP A 294 -18.23 1.12 6.94
N LEU A 295 -18.10 2.33 6.40
CA LEU A 295 -16.85 3.09 6.43
C LEU A 295 -16.44 3.49 7.83
N ASP A 296 -17.38 3.77 8.74
CA ASP A 296 -17.05 4.15 10.11
C ASP A 296 -16.52 2.95 10.87
N LEU A 297 -17.12 1.78 10.68
CA LEU A 297 -16.63 0.54 11.25
C LEU A 297 -15.22 0.17 10.74
N GLU A 298 -14.96 0.32 9.43
CA GLU A 298 -13.64 0.01 8.89
C GLU A 298 -12.58 1.04 9.35
N LEU A 299 -12.97 2.31 9.52
CA LEU A 299 -12.10 3.33 10.09
C LEU A 299 -11.76 3.03 11.56
N ASP A 300 -12.74 2.63 12.36
CA ASP A 300 -12.50 2.28 13.76
C ASP A 300 -11.56 1.07 13.88
N LYS A 301 -11.74 0.05 13.04
CA LYS A 301 -10.82 -1.08 12.96
C LYS A 301 -9.41 -0.66 12.53
N ALA A 302 -9.28 0.23 11.54
CA ALA A 302 -7.97 0.74 11.13
C ALA A 302 -7.27 1.51 12.26
N ARG A 303 -8.03 2.26 13.08
CA ARG A 303 -7.50 2.93 14.28
C ARG A 303 -7.05 1.94 15.36
N GLU A 304 -7.80 0.85 15.53
CA GLU A 304 -7.41 -0.23 16.45
C GLU A 304 -6.13 -0.92 15.98
N ASP A 305 -6.03 -1.23 14.69
CA ASP A 305 -4.84 -1.79 14.08
C ASP A 305 -3.62 -0.88 14.31
N LEU A 306 -3.75 0.42 14.00
CA LEU A 306 -2.67 1.40 14.17
C LEU A 306 -2.18 1.49 15.62
N LYS A 307 -3.11 1.58 16.59
CA LYS A 307 -2.77 1.57 18.03
C LYS A 307 -2.04 0.30 18.42
N SER A 308 -2.45 -0.84 17.88
CA SER A 308 -1.85 -2.12 18.18
C SER A 308 -0.45 -2.26 17.59
N PHE A 309 -0.16 -1.55 16.47
CA PHE A 309 1.15 -1.48 15.86
C PHE A 309 2.12 -0.55 16.61
N GLY A 310 1.62 0.23 17.58
CA GLY A 310 2.45 1.08 18.44
C GLY A 310 2.80 2.45 17.82
N VAL A 311 1.99 2.90 16.87
CA VAL A 311 2.10 4.20 16.21
C VAL A 311 1.02 5.16 16.70
#